data_e29e696f84f9946502908e75c276d9d0
#
_entry.id   e29e696f84f9946502908e75c276d9d0
#
_cell.length_a   1.000
_cell.length_b   1.000
_cell.length_c   1.000
_cell.angle_alpha   90.00
_cell.angle_beta   90.00
_cell.angle_gamma   90.00
#
_symmetry.space_group_name_H-M   'P 1'
#
loop_
_entity.id
_entity.type
_entity.pdbx_description
1 polymer ?
#
loop_
_entity_poly.entity_id
_entity_poly.type
_entity_poly.pdbx_seq_one_letter_code
_entity_poly.pdbx_strand_id
1 'polypeptide(L)'
;MLKVLMTIGVVLSMSTEALAEVRLIPIDSKSFRKCVSCHTIEEGGRNKIGPNLWNIMNRGTGQMENYKYSKKFVAWAKKNPCWTPELMDQWLTKSRSMVKGTKMNFREKKEKKRAATIVYLQSMTPPKTE
;
A
#
# COMPACT_ATOMS: atom_id res chain seq x y z
N MET A 1 41.63 54.79 -32.78
CA MET A 1 41.74 53.41 -32.23
C MET A 1 40.48 53.09 -31.42
N LEU A 2 39.53 52.40 -32.01
CA LEU A 2 38.23 52.02 -31.38
C LEU A 2 38.30 50.60 -30.86
N LYS A 3 38.30 50.46 -29.53
CA LYS A 3 38.26 49.11 -28.87
C LYS A 3 36.83 48.63 -28.83
N VAL A 4 36.54 47.61 -29.62
CA VAL A 4 35.26 46.87 -29.53
C VAL A 4 35.36 45.92 -28.35
N LEU A 5 34.55 46.15 -27.31
CA LEU A 5 34.33 45.25 -26.19
C LEU A 5 33.31 44.20 -26.60
N MET A 6 33.78 42.99 -26.76
CA MET A 6 32.94 41.80 -27.09
C MET A 6 32.39 41.23 -25.76
N THR A 7 31.12 41.52 -25.47
CA THR A 7 30.42 40.95 -24.33
C THR A 7 29.99 39.52 -24.66
N ILE A 8 30.59 38.53 -24.00
CA ILE A 8 30.20 37.14 -24.09
C ILE A 8 28.95 36.93 -23.21
N GLY A 9 27.80 36.78 -23.86
CA GLY A 9 26.59 36.43 -23.19
C GLY A 9 26.62 34.94 -22.78
N VAL A 10 26.71 34.67 -21.48
CA VAL A 10 26.53 33.33 -20.92
C VAL A 10 25.05 33.03 -20.97
N VAL A 11 24.63 32.15 -21.89
CA VAL A 11 23.27 31.57 -21.92
C VAL A 11 23.22 30.49 -20.84
N LEU A 12 22.61 30.82 -19.73
CA LEU A 12 22.33 29.88 -18.65
C LEU A 12 21.20 28.93 -19.15
N SER A 13 21.56 27.73 -19.58
CA SER A 13 20.59 26.70 -19.93
C SER A 13 19.92 26.21 -18.64
N MET A 14 18.72 26.69 -18.36
CA MET A 14 17.86 26.13 -17.31
C MET A 14 17.39 24.76 -17.76
N SER A 15 18.01 23.73 -17.23
CA SER A 15 17.49 22.37 -17.30
C SER A 15 16.17 22.33 -16.52
N THR A 16 15.07 22.27 -17.23
CA THR A 16 13.77 21.96 -16.64
C THR A 16 13.82 20.49 -16.21
N GLU A 17 14.18 20.24 -14.96
CA GLU A 17 13.96 18.95 -14.33
C GLU A 17 12.46 18.68 -14.40
N ALA A 18 12.08 17.65 -15.15
CA ALA A 18 10.72 17.17 -15.19
C ALA A 18 10.36 16.69 -13.77
N LEU A 19 9.63 17.51 -13.04
CA LEU A 19 9.00 17.11 -11.78
C LEU A 19 8.10 15.92 -12.11
N ALA A 20 8.50 14.75 -11.67
CA ALA A 20 7.66 13.55 -11.76
C ALA A 20 6.33 13.89 -11.11
N GLU A 21 5.27 13.93 -11.90
CA GLU A 21 3.92 14.25 -11.44
C GLU A 21 3.51 13.19 -10.43
N VAL A 22 3.53 13.54 -9.14
CA VAL A 22 3.03 12.66 -8.08
C VAL A 22 1.54 12.51 -8.31
N ARG A 23 1.17 11.41 -8.93
CA ARG A 23 -0.22 11.08 -9.23
C ARG A 23 -0.94 10.76 -7.92
N LEU A 24 -1.62 11.76 -7.37
CA LEU A 24 -2.44 11.59 -6.17
C LEU A 24 -3.55 10.57 -6.45
N ILE A 25 -3.50 9.44 -5.76
CA ILE A 25 -4.58 8.46 -5.79
C ILE A 25 -5.60 8.91 -4.74
N PRO A 26 -6.85 9.20 -5.12
CA PRO A 26 -7.86 9.62 -4.17
C PRO A 26 -8.13 8.53 -3.12
N ILE A 27 -8.24 8.91 -1.86
CA ILE A 27 -8.69 8.03 -0.78
C ILE A 27 -10.18 7.76 -1.01
N ASP A 28 -10.50 6.54 -1.43
CA ASP A 28 -11.87 6.14 -1.77
C ASP A 28 -12.25 4.82 -1.09
N SER A 29 -13.20 4.90 -0.16
CA SER A 29 -13.77 3.72 0.51
C SER A 29 -14.42 2.72 -0.44
N LYS A 30 -14.80 3.15 -1.65
CA LYS A 30 -15.37 2.24 -2.67
C LYS A 30 -14.37 1.15 -3.08
N SER A 31 -13.06 1.43 -3.00
CA SER A 31 -12.02 0.45 -3.27
C SER A 31 -12.06 -0.71 -2.28
N PHE A 32 -12.49 -0.46 -1.04
CA PHE A 32 -12.59 -1.43 0.03
C PHE A 32 -13.88 -2.28 -0.01
N ARG A 33 -14.83 -1.94 -0.88
CA ARG A 33 -16.16 -2.59 -0.93
C ARG A 33 -16.12 -4.11 -1.05
N LYS A 34 -15.13 -4.67 -1.73
CA LYS A 34 -14.96 -6.12 -1.87
C LYS A 34 -14.45 -6.79 -0.59
N CYS A 35 -13.92 -6.02 0.34
CA CYS A 35 -13.29 -6.52 1.56
C CYS A 35 -14.29 -6.62 2.72
N VAL A 36 -15.34 -5.77 2.73
CA VAL A 36 -16.28 -5.62 3.86
C VAL A 36 -17.09 -6.88 4.17
N SER A 37 -17.26 -7.79 3.20
CA SER A 37 -17.92 -9.07 3.45
C SER A 37 -17.15 -9.95 4.43
N CYS A 38 -15.82 -9.83 4.43
CA CYS A 38 -14.93 -10.68 5.22
C CYS A 38 -14.16 -9.93 6.30
N HIS A 39 -14.03 -8.61 6.22
CA HIS A 39 -13.23 -7.79 7.12
C HIS A 39 -14.01 -6.60 7.66
N THR A 40 -13.62 -6.14 8.84
CA THR A 40 -13.91 -4.80 9.36
C THR A 40 -12.66 -3.94 9.21
N ILE A 41 -12.80 -2.61 9.29
CA ILE A 41 -11.69 -1.65 9.11
C ILE A 41 -11.64 -0.59 10.21
N GLU A 42 -12.71 -0.42 10.98
CA GLU A 42 -12.77 0.54 12.07
C GLU A 42 -11.88 0.12 13.26
N GLU A 43 -11.40 1.09 14.01
CA GLU A 43 -10.64 0.86 15.23
C GLU A 43 -11.47 0.04 16.24
N GLY A 44 -10.86 -0.99 16.80
CA GLY A 44 -11.56 -1.91 17.73
C GLY A 44 -12.64 -2.76 17.08
N GLY A 45 -12.76 -2.74 15.75
CA GLY A 45 -13.73 -3.54 15.02
C GLY A 45 -13.50 -5.05 15.20
N ARG A 46 -14.58 -5.81 15.24
CA ARG A 46 -14.53 -7.26 15.41
C ARG A 46 -13.89 -7.98 14.24
N ASN A 47 -13.24 -9.10 14.51
CA ASN A 47 -12.89 -10.05 13.46
C ASN A 47 -14.16 -10.67 12.87
N LYS A 48 -14.14 -10.95 11.57
CA LYS A 48 -15.18 -11.64 10.82
C LYS A 48 -14.59 -12.96 10.26
N ILE A 49 -14.92 -13.32 9.02
CA ILE A 49 -14.26 -14.41 8.31
C ILE A 49 -12.76 -14.15 8.19
N GLY A 50 -12.39 -12.90 7.95
CA GLY A 50 -11.03 -12.37 8.02
C GLY A 50 -10.80 -11.51 9.26
N PRO A 51 -9.54 -11.15 9.55
CA PRO A 51 -9.21 -10.26 10.67
C PRO A 51 -9.69 -8.84 10.41
N ASN A 52 -9.90 -8.06 11.49
CA ASN A 52 -10.02 -6.61 11.37
C ASN A 52 -8.75 -6.04 10.71
N LEU A 53 -8.90 -5.04 9.84
CA LEU A 53 -7.80 -4.46 9.07
C LEU A 53 -7.36 -3.07 9.54
N TRP A 54 -7.92 -2.56 10.64
CA TRP A 54 -7.42 -1.32 11.25
C TRP A 54 -5.92 -1.41 11.52
N ASN A 55 -5.18 -0.38 11.18
CA ASN A 55 -3.73 -0.29 11.38
C ASN A 55 -2.91 -1.42 10.71
N ILE A 56 -3.44 -2.05 9.65
CA ILE A 56 -2.79 -3.22 9.02
C ILE A 56 -1.39 -2.89 8.48
N MET A 57 -1.17 -1.67 7.99
CA MET A 57 0.11 -1.28 7.39
C MET A 57 1.22 -1.02 8.43
N ASN A 58 0.88 -0.80 9.71
CA ASN A 58 1.84 -0.68 10.81
C ASN A 58 1.86 -1.91 11.72
N ARG A 59 0.74 -2.63 11.78
CA ARG A 59 0.64 -3.86 12.55
C ARG A 59 1.43 -4.98 11.87
N GLY A 60 2.14 -5.77 12.65
CA GLY A 60 2.87 -6.93 12.13
C GLY A 60 1.97 -7.91 11.39
N THR A 61 2.52 -8.56 10.37
CA THR A 61 1.82 -9.56 9.57
C THR A 61 1.37 -10.73 10.45
N GLY A 62 0.08 -11.08 10.40
CA GLY A 62 -0.48 -12.17 11.20
C GLY A 62 -0.62 -11.86 12.70
N GLN A 63 -0.60 -10.58 13.10
CA GLN A 63 -0.62 -10.16 14.51
C GLN A 63 -1.97 -9.63 14.99
N MET A 64 -3.08 -9.88 14.26
CA MET A 64 -4.40 -9.52 14.77
C MET A 64 -4.77 -10.40 15.95
N GLU A 65 -5.05 -9.76 17.08
CA GLU A 65 -5.50 -10.43 18.30
C GLU A 65 -6.82 -11.19 18.07
N ASN A 66 -6.96 -12.31 18.76
CA ASN A 66 -8.17 -13.14 18.71
C ASN A 66 -8.60 -13.58 17.31
N TYR A 67 -7.67 -13.60 16.34
CA TYR A 67 -7.91 -14.15 15.01
C TYR A 67 -7.04 -15.38 14.75
N LYS A 68 -7.68 -16.49 14.34
CA LYS A 68 -6.99 -17.75 14.06
C LYS A 68 -6.57 -17.81 12.59
N TYR A 69 -5.34 -17.46 12.30
CA TYR A 69 -4.74 -17.60 10.98
C TYR A 69 -4.51 -19.07 10.60
N SER A 70 -4.38 -19.37 9.30
CA SER A 70 -3.96 -20.71 8.86
C SER A 70 -2.49 -20.95 9.24
N LYS A 71 -2.13 -22.21 9.51
CA LYS A 71 -0.73 -22.58 9.80
C LYS A 71 0.23 -22.13 8.69
N LYS A 72 -0.18 -22.22 7.43
CA LYS A 72 0.61 -21.78 6.27
C LYS A 72 0.83 -20.28 6.24
N PHE A 73 -0.20 -19.49 6.59
CA PHE A 73 -0.06 -18.03 6.68
C PHE A 73 0.85 -17.64 7.84
N VAL A 74 0.75 -18.27 9.01
CA VAL A 74 1.63 -18.00 10.15
C VAL A 74 3.10 -18.27 9.80
N ALA A 75 3.38 -19.39 9.14
CA ALA A 75 4.74 -19.72 8.71
C ALA A 75 5.30 -18.71 7.69
N TRP A 76 4.46 -18.23 6.78
CA TRP A 76 4.82 -17.19 5.81
C TRP A 76 5.03 -15.83 6.50
N ALA A 77 4.16 -15.45 7.44
CA ALA A 77 4.24 -14.18 8.18
C ALA A 77 5.54 -14.05 8.98
N LYS A 78 6.08 -15.14 9.52
CA LYS A 78 7.39 -15.14 10.21
C LYS A 78 8.53 -14.68 9.29
N LYS A 79 8.44 -14.95 8.00
CA LYS A 79 9.43 -14.51 6.99
C LYS A 79 9.13 -13.12 6.42
N ASN A 80 7.94 -12.62 6.63
CA ASN A 80 7.43 -11.34 6.13
C ASN A 80 6.74 -10.59 7.29
N PRO A 81 7.49 -10.08 8.27
CA PRO A 81 6.93 -9.59 9.53
C PRO A 81 6.11 -8.32 9.40
N CYS A 82 6.26 -7.57 8.30
CA CYS A 82 5.58 -6.31 8.07
C CYS A 82 4.94 -6.29 6.68
N TRP A 83 3.78 -5.63 6.58
CA TRP A 83 3.21 -5.29 5.30
C TRP A 83 3.87 -4.05 4.71
N THR A 84 4.32 -4.15 3.46
CA THR A 84 4.67 -3.00 2.63
C THR A 84 3.62 -2.81 1.54
N PRO A 85 3.52 -1.64 0.90
CA PRO A 85 2.61 -1.44 -0.23
C PRO A 85 2.82 -2.48 -1.34
N GLU A 86 4.07 -2.82 -1.66
CA GLU A 86 4.43 -3.80 -2.68
C GLU A 86 4.00 -5.22 -2.30
N LEU A 87 4.22 -5.60 -1.03
CA LEU A 87 3.81 -6.91 -0.53
C LEU A 87 2.29 -7.03 -0.50
N MET A 88 1.61 -5.94 -0.14
CA MET A 88 0.15 -5.86 -0.16
C MET A 88 -0.40 -5.94 -1.60
N ASP A 89 0.26 -5.30 -2.57
CA ASP A 89 -0.14 -5.40 -3.98
C ASP A 89 -0.06 -6.83 -4.50
N GLN A 90 1.03 -7.54 -4.19
CA GLN A 90 1.19 -8.95 -4.55
C GLN A 90 0.11 -9.81 -3.87
N TRP A 91 -0.17 -9.57 -2.59
CA TRP A 91 -1.21 -10.26 -1.84
C TRP A 91 -2.60 -10.06 -2.45
N LEU A 92 -2.96 -8.83 -2.78
CA LEU A 92 -4.24 -8.49 -3.40
C LEU A 92 -4.34 -8.98 -4.85
N THR A 93 -3.22 -9.13 -5.54
CA THR A 93 -3.20 -9.69 -6.90
C THR A 93 -3.73 -11.12 -6.91
N LYS A 94 -3.26 -11.97 -6.01
CA LYS A 94 -3.76 -13.35 -5.83
C LYS A 94 -3.21 -13.96 -4.54
N SER A 95 -3.95 -13.85 -3.45
CA SER A 95 -3.50 -14.28 -2.11
C SER A 95 -3.06 -15.75 -2.04
N ARG A 96 -3.78 -16.68 -2.65
CA ARG A 96 -3.43 -18.10 -2.66
C ARG A 96 -2.21 -18.47 -3.52
N SER A 97 -1.83 -17.62 -4.47
CA SER A 97 -0.57 -17.82 -5.21
C SER A 97 0.63 -17.47 -4.35
N MET A 98 0.48 -16.47 -3.47
CA MET A 98 1.50 -16.04 -2.55
C MET A 98 1.64 -17.00 -1.35
N VAL A 99 0.51 -17.43 -0.78
CA VAL A 99 0.48 -18.36 0.35
C VAL A 99 -0.51 -19.48 0.07
N LYS A 100 -0.04 -20.61 -0.43
CA LYS A 100 -0.86 -21.81 -0.59
C LYS A 100 -1.39 -22.28 0.77
N GLY A 101 -2.70 -22.42 0.91
CA GLY A 101 -3.36 -22.84 2.15
C GLY A 101 -3.70 -21.69 3.09
N THR A 102 -3.58 -20.43 2.64
CA THR A 102 -4.23 -19.32 3.33
C THR A 102 -5.76 -19.46 3.27
N LYS A 103 -6.43 -18.97 4.31
CA LYS A 103 -7.90 -18.93 4.34
C LYS A 103 -8.47 -17.91 3.34
N MET A 104 -7.75 -16.83 3.09
CA MET A 104 -8.17 -15.79 2.14
C MET A 104 -8.05 -16.30 0.70
N ASN A 105 -9.13 -16.24 -0.05
CA ASN A 105 -9.14 -16.52 -1.48
C ASN A 105 -9.59 -15.26 -2.23
N PHE A 106 -8.64 -14.34 -2.43
CA PHE A 106 -8.90 -13.06 -3.08
C PHE A 106 -8.04 -12.89 -4.32
N ARG A 107 -8.60 -12.21 -5.31
CA ARG A 107 -7.91 -11.85 -6.55
C ARG A 107 -8.44 -10.54 -7.11
N GLU A 108 -7.58 -9.56 -7.30
CA GLU A 108 -7.87 -8.34 -8.05
C GLU A 108 -6.83 -8.12 -9.16
N LYS A 109 -7.26 -8.29 -10.41
CA LYS A 109 -6.39 -8.16 -11.59
C LYS A 109 -6.04 -6.71 -11.92
N LYS A 110 -6.95 -5.76 -11.58
CA LYS A 110 -6.81 -4.36 -11.96
C LYS A 110 -5.88 -3.63 -11.01
N GLU A 111 -4.69 -3.26 -11.49
CA GLU A 111 -3.68 -2.53 -10.71
C GLU A 111 -4.25 -1.27 -10.05
N LYS A 112 -4.97 -0.43 -10.81
CA LYS A 112 -5.60 0.79 -10.26
C LYS A 112 -6.51 0.51 -9.06
N LYS A 113 -7.24 -0.63 -9.06
CA LYS A 113 -8.09 -1.00 -7.93
C LYS A 113 -7.27 -1.46 -6.73
N ARG A 114 -6.19 -2.19 -6.95
CA ARG A 114 -5.29 -2.60 -5.87
C ARG A 114 -4.61 -1.38 -5.24
N ALA A 115 -4.07 -0.48 -6.09
CA ALA A 115 -3.46 0.76 -5.61
C ALA A 115 -4.43 1.60 -4.77
N ALA A 116 -5.67 1.79 -5.23
CA ALA A 116 -6.70 2.51 -4.47
C ALA A 116 -7.04 1.81 -3.13
N THR A 117 -7.08 0.48 -3.12
CA THR A 117 -7.30 -0.29 -1.88
C THR A 117 -6.12 -0.10 -0.90
N ILE A 118 -4.89 -0.12 -1.39
CA ILE A 118 -3.68 0.08 -0.56
C ILE A 118 -3.67 1.49 0.04
N VAL A 119 -3.95 2.53 -0.76
CA VAL A 119 -4.07 3.91 -0.28
C VAL A 119 -5.15 4.02 0.80
N TYR A 120 -6.29 3.37 0.61
CA TYR A 120 -7.34 3.34 1.63
C TYR A 120 -6.87 2.64 2.92
N LEU A 121 -6.21 1.49 2.83
CA LEU A 121 -5.64 0.80 4.00
C LEU A 121 -4.60 1.66 4.73
N GLN A 122 -3.77 2.39 3.99
CA GLN A 122 -2.81 3.33 4.57
C GLN A 122 -3.51 4.48 5.31
N SER A 123 -4.61 5.00 4.78
CA SER A 123 -5.38 6.06 5.44
C SER A 123 -6.07 5.60 6.73
N MET A 124 -6.32 4.30 6.86
CA MET A 124 -6.86 3.66 8.07
C MET A 124 -5.75 3.15 9.01
N THR A 125 -4.54 3.61 8.79
CA THR A 125 -3.36 3.28 9.59
C THR A 125 -2.87 4.56 10.27
N PRO A 126 -3.02 4.69 11.60
CA PRO A 126 -2.55 5.88 12.31
C PRO A 126 -1.04 6.07 12.12
N PRO A 127 -0.54 7.32 12.18
CA PRO A 127 0.89 7.58 12.20
C PRO A 127 1.56 6.78 13.33
N LYS A 128 2.79 6.31 13.09
CA LYS A 128 3.58 5.73 14.19
C LYS A 128 3.87 6.85 15.19
N THR A 129 3.44 6.68 16.42
CA THR A 129 3.92 7.50 17.53
C THR A 129 5.35 7.07 17.83
N GLU A 130 6.30 8.02 17.66
CA GLU A 130 7.69 7.85 18.08
C GLU A 130 7.77 7.75 19.61
#